data_be002b918519ef2e914d5f8edcb4bf60
#
_entry.id   be002b918519ef2e914d5f8edcb4bf60
#
_cell.length_a   1.000
_cell.length_b   1.000
_cell.length_c   1.000
_cell.angle_alpha   90.00
_cell.angle_beta   90.00
_cell.angle_gamma   90.00
#
_symmetry.space_group_name_H-M   'P 1'
#
loop_
_entity.id
_entity.type
_entity.pdbx_description
1 polymer ?
#
loop_
_entity_poly.entity_id
_entity_poly.type
_entity_poly.pdbx_seq_one_letter_code
_entity_poly.pdbx_strand_id
1 'polypeptide(L)'
;MNTMRMNLRSNAAATLAWRVTLLWLGLAVPVFGTDHYPSRPFYVPENPRYTILESVRDSLRFTLTQTLKSDSHGHLVSISSFVNPEGEVMGWHDFGNLEGPGWAANAVGGAWEIYTLGRFLHKPDWQSNALAILDHVLDCGFIDERTGFIRGYRETTTGQFCLNYKHNSDWFCPGSMAKIAFQLLTFADELGRDPRAQRMRRMAVRCAEWIHQNVEAVPNGWFPRRTLPDGKVYLKSPDGGNDKFWQTSADGLFILQLQAALTAQKLADYRQPLREKAGIFLRAGGIFGSINHDTYDPHENVAYSVAFRTLMRVAGVLKDDAIRAFAYEKCLAGLEQFKMHENRNGVATKGLLYMEKSWDTAYLWENAEAALAYFEAAADLRKRDPARSREHELDGLVILRAIAKHHHGPHGFLTEGVDWNDHVSQKHHINQAKYGDIQYTEPFLNNQHIAEPTLFYLQRLARQTQQGTTAEWGDLEGNVLLAQPAGRGR
;
A
#
# COMPACT_ATOMS: atom_id res chain seq x y z
N MET A 1 13.58 -34.74 -58.40
CA MET A 1 14.59 -35.62 -58.96
C MET A 1 15.82 -35.61 -58.11
N ASN A 2 16.24 -36.76 -57.75
CA ASN A 2 17.41 -37.25 -57.02
C ASN A 2 17.31 -37.37 -55.52
N THR A 3 16.83 -38.54 -55.19
CA THR A 3 17.13 -39.41 -54.05
C THR A 3 18.58 -39.80 -53.98
N MET A 4 19.17 -39.81 -52.81
CA MET A 4 20.32 -40.68 -52.52
C MET A 4 20.21 -41.28 -51.12
N ARG A 5 19.88 -42.56 -51.09
CA ARG A 5 20.06 -43.51 -49.98
C ARG A 5 21.52 -43.98 -49.99
N MET A 6 22.06 -44.21 -48.82
CA MET A 6 23.05 -45.26 -48.52
C MET A 6 23.43 -45.16 -47.05
N ASN A 7 23.54 -46.11 -46.28
CA ASN A 7 23.58 -47.54 -46.16
C ASN A 7 24.18 -47.83 -44.79
N LEU A 8 23.52 -48.75 -44.10
CA LEU A 8 23.98 -49.40 -42.87
C LEU A 8 25.25 -50.20 -43.16
N ARG A 9 26.23 -50.15 -42.25
CA ARG A 9 27.09 -51.29 -41.97
C ARG A 9 27.33 -51.40 -40.45
N SER A 10 26.92 -52.52 -39.94
CA SER A 10 27.24 -53.13 -38.67
C SER A 10 28.74 -53.45 -38.56
N ASN A 11 29.31 -53.26 -37.40
CA ASN A 11 30.37 -54.16 -36.94
C ASN A 11 30.25 -54.38 -35.43
N ALA A 12 30.15 -55.65 -35.13
CA ALA A 12 30.07 -56.19 -33.79
C ALA A 12 31.50 -56.42 -33.22
N ALA A 13 31.50 -56.56 -31.92
CA ALA A 13 32.49 -57.25 -31.08
C ALA A 13 33.64 -56.42 -30.51
N ALA A 14 33.52 -56.13 -29.24
CA ALA A 14 34.50 -56.61 -28.24
C ALA A 14 33.97 -56.37 -26.82
N THR A 15 33.51 -57.40 -26.21
CA THR A 15 33.24 -57.55 -24.76
C THR A 15 34.51 -57.29 -23.98
N LEU A 16 34.52 -56.26 -23.13
CA LEU A 16 35.47 -56.22 -22.06
C LEU A 16 34.71 -55.80 -20.77
N ALA A 17 34.46 -56.81 -19.96
CA ALA A 17 33.84 -56.68 -18.67
C ALA A 17 34.78 -55.98 -17.70
N TRP A 18 34.54 -54.73 -17.45
CA TRP A 18 35.05 -54.07 -16.28
C TRP A 18 33.94 -54.03 -15.23
N ARG A 19 34.07 -54.89 -14.22
CA ARG A 19 33.37 -54.76 -12.96
C ARG A 19 33.87 -53.49 -12.27
N VAL A 20 33.20 -52.37 -12.51
CA VAL A 20 33.35 -51.20 -11.66
C VAL A 20 32.45 -51.43 -10.49
N THR A 21 33.03 -51.79 -9.37
CA THR A 21 32.44 -51.73 -8.05
C THR A 21 32.15 -50.27 -7.79
N LEU A 22 30.93 -49.83 -8.05
CA LEU A 22 30.43 -48.53 -7.60
C LEU A 22 30.37 -48.59 -6.08
N LEU A 23 31.48 -48.18 -5.45
CA LEU A 23 31.40 -47.63 -4.10
C LEU A 23 30.40 -46.47 -4.16
N TRP A 24 29.22 -46.68 -3.66
CA TRP A 24 28.35 -45.63 -3.22
C TRP A 24 29.03 -44.96 -2.02
N LEU A 25 30.04 -44.11 -2.29
CA LEU A 25 30.28 -42.98 -1.45
C LEU A 25 29.02 -42.13 -1.55
N GLY A 26 28.19 -42.27 -0.52
CA GLY A 26 27.14 -41.31 -0.24
C GLY A 26 27.77 -39.96 -0.09
N LEU A 27 28.00 -39.30 -1.21
CA LEU A 27 27.97 -37.87 -1.25
C LEU A 27 26.55 -37.50 -0.82
N ALA A 28 26.38 -37.37 0.50
CA ALA A 28 25.37 -36.51 1.03
C ALA A 28 25.58 -35.17 0.27
N VAL A 29 24.81 -34.98 -0.80
CA VAL A 29 24.57 -33.65 -1.30
C VAL A 29 24.14 -32.90 -0.04
N PRO A 30 24.91 -31.90 0.42
CA PRO A 30 24.38 -31.09 1.47
C PRO A 30 23.05 -30.62 0.90
N VAL A 31 21.95 -31.10 1.47
CA VAL A 31 20.71 -30.35 1.44
C VAL A 31 21.18 -29.02 2.01
N PHE A 32 21.39 -28.06 1.14
CA PHE A 32 21.55 -26.69 1.57
C PHE A 32 20.25 -26.43 2.32
N GLY A 33 20.32 -26.68 3.62
CA GLY A 33 19.30 -26.24 4.54
C GLY A 33 19.17 -24.76 4.19
N THR A 34 17.97 -24.33 3.91
CA THR A 34 17.65 -22.92 3.77
C THR A 34 18.46 -22.22 4.85
N ASP A 35 19.48 -21.46 4.42
CA ASP A 35 20.36 -20.79 5.37
C ASP A 35 19.46 -19.90 6.20
N HIS A 36 19.12 -20.35 7.41
CA HIS A 36 18.33 -19.56 8.35
C HIS A 36 19.22 -18.43 8.81
N TYR A 37 19.18 -17.32 8.09
CA TYR A 37 19.76 -16.09 8.58
C TYR A 37 18.93 -15.65 9.77
N PRO A 38 19.51 -15.56 10.98
CA PRO A 38 18.77 -15.00 12.09
C PRO A 38 18.29 -13.62 11.67
N SER A 39 16.99 -13.39 11.75
CA SER A 39 16.45 -12.06 11.53
C SER A 39 17.14 -11.15 12.52
N ARG A 40 18.10 -10.36 12.04
CA ARG A 40 18.61 -9.24 12.81
C ARG A 40 17.62 -8.12 12.55
N PRO A 41 16.89 -7.69 13.56
CA PRO A 41 16.09 -6.47 13.39
C PRO A 41 17.05 -5.41 12.90
N PHE A 42 16.65 -4.71 11.85
CA PHE A 42 17.45 -3.62 11.27
C PHE A 42 17.83 -2.61 12.35
N TYR A 43 16.90 -2.37 13.25
CA TYR A 43 17.05 -1.53 14.41
C TYR A 43 16.13 -2.05 15.53
N VAL A 44 16.68 -2.20 16.72
CA VAL A 44 15.89 -2.45 17.93
C VAL A 44 15.85 -1.14 18.70
N PRO A 45 14.69 -0.56 18.95
CA PRO A 45 14.59 0.61 19.78
C PRO A 45 15.24 0.34 21.15
N GLU A 46 16.15 1.20 21.59
CA GLU A 46 16.79 1.10 22.90
C GLU A 46 15.77 1.21 24.03
N ASN A 47 14.67 1.92 23.77
CA ASN A 47 13.56 2.05 24.72
C ASN A 47 12.71 0.76 24.74
N PRO A 48 12.74 -0.04 25.83
CA PRO A 48 11.94 -1.25 25.95
C PRO A 48 10.41 -0.96 25.99
N ARG A 49 10.02 0.30 26.17
CA ARG A 49 8.62 0.77 26.12
C ARG A 49 8.31 1.49 24.81
N TYR A 50 9.09 1.29 23.79
CA TYR A 50 8.80 1.88 22.49
C TYR A 50 7.41 1.50 21.99
N THR A 51 6.65 2.51 21.62
CA THR A 51 5.23 2.37 21.31
C THR A 51 4.96 2.50 19.81
N ILE A 52 3.80 2.06 19.37
CA ILE A 52 3.33 2.29 18.00
C ILE A 52 3.29 3.79 17.68
N LEU A 53 2.86 4.63 18.61
CA LEU A 53 2.81 6.08 18.39
C LEU A 53 4.21 6.70 18.27
N GLU A 54 5.18 6.24 19.06
CA GLU A 54 6.59 6.64 18.89
C GLU A 54 7.12 6.22 17.52
N SER A 55 6.81 5.01 17.05
CA SER A 55 7.16 4.54 15.71
C SER A 55 6.60 5.46 14.63
N VAL A 56 5.32 5.81 14.71
CA VAL A 56 4.67 6.74 13.77
C VAL A 56 5.31 8.13 13.83
N ARG A 57 5.49 8.67 15.03
CA ARG A 57 6.15 9.97 15.21
C ARG A 57 7.55 10.01 14.60
N ASP A 58 8.32 8.96 14.84
CA ASP A 58 9.68 8.86 14.35
C ASP A 58 9.71 8.68 12.82
N SER A 59 8.79 7.91 12.24
CA SER A 59 8.69 7.76 10.79
C SER A 59 8.30 9.07 10.07
N LEU A 60 7.38 9.84 10.64
CA LEU A 60 7.04 11.16 10.11
C LEU A 60 8.21 12.15 10.28
N ARG A 61 8.92 12.08 11.40
CA ARG A 61 10.13 12.89 11.59
C ARG A 61 11.21 12.54 10.58
N PHE A 62 11.44 11.24 10.28
CA PHE A 62 12.36 10.82 9.23
C PHE A 62 11.98 11.46 7.88
N THR A 63 10.73 11.35 7.49
CA THR A 63 10.23 11.97 6.24
C THR A 63 10.51 13.48 6.22
N LEU A 64 10.16 14.19 7.28
CA LEU A 64 10.33 15.64 7.37
C LEU A 64 11.80 16.10 7.38
N THR A 65 12.71 15.32 7.97
CA THR A 65 14.09 15.75 8.20
C THR A 65 15.10 15.15 7.23
N GLN A 66 14.82 13.96 6.68
CA GLN A 66 15.76 13.25 5.82
C GLN A 66 15.37 13.30 4.35
N THR A 67 14.06 13.28 4.03
CA THR A 67 13.62 13.10 2.65
C THR A 67 12.95 14.33 2.03
N LEU A 68 12.38 15.21 2.84
CA LEU A 68 11.71 16.41 2.36
C LEU A 68 12.76 17.42 1.88
N LYS A 69 12.64 17.86 0.63
CA LYS A 69 13.61 18.75 -0.01
C LYS A 69 12.90 19.88 -0.75
N SER A 70 13.64 20.96 -1.04
CA SER A 70 13.18 21.94 -2.02
C SER A 70 13.55 21.46 -3.42
N ASP A 71 12.59 21.51 -4.33
CA ASP A 71 12.84 21.25 -5.76
C ASP A 71 13.61 22.44 -6.42
N SER A 72 13.92 22.30 -7.71
CA SER A 72 14.61 23.37 -8.47
C SER A 72 13.81 24.68 -8.56
N HIS A 73 12.52 24.67 -8.23
CA HIS A 73 11.62 25.83 -8.23
C HIS A 73 11.37 26.38 -6.82
N GLY A 74 12.00 25.79 -5.80
CA GLY A 74 11.88 26.21 -4.41
C GLY A 74 10.66 25.66 -3.67
N HIS A 75 9.95 24.69 -4.23
CA HIS A 75 8.81 24.06 -3.57
C HIS A 75 9.26 22.98 -2.59
N LEU A 76 8.49 22.80 -1.53
CA LEU A 76 8.74 21.75 -0.55
C LEU A 76 8.09 20.43 -1.05
N VAL A 77 8.90 19.44 -1.37
CA VAL A 77 8.45 18.21 -2.02
C VAL A 77 9.03 16.96 -1.37
N SER A 78 8.29 15.87 -1.43
CA SER A 78 8.80 14.53 -1.22
C SER A 78 8.82 13.79 -2.56
N ILE A 79 9.97 13.17 -2.83
CA ILE A 79 10.17 12.47 -4.09
C ILE A 79 9.58 11.07 -4.05
N SER A 80 9.20 10.55 -5.21
CA SER A 80 8.67 9.19 -5.39
C SER A 80 9.77 8.12 -5.46
N SER A 81 10.99 8.45 -5.03
CA SER A 81 12.12 7.52 -5.10
C SER A 81 12.27 6.74 -3.82
N PHE A 82 12.87 5.56 -3.97
CA PHE A 82 13.39 4.85 -2.82
C PHE A 82 14.57 5.61 -2.21
N VAL A 83 14.57 5.65 -0.89
CA VAL A 83 15.65 6.24 -0.10
C VAL A 83 16.22 5.21 0.87
N ASN A 84 17.52 5.32 1.14
CA ASN A 84 18.18 4.54 2.19
C ASN A 84 17.87 5.09 3.59
N PRO A 85 18.35 4.46 4.68
CA PRO A 85 18.13 4.95 6.04
C PRO A 85 18.65 6.35 6.34
N GLU A 86 19.57 6.86 5.54
CA GLU A 86 20.13 8.21 5.62
C GLU A 86 19.28 9.23 4.84
N GLY A 87 18.23 8.77 4.13
CA GLY A 87 17.38 9.61 3.28
C GLY A 87 17.97 9.93 1.90
N GLU A 88 19.06 9.24 1.52
CA GLU A 88 19.67 9.41 0.22
C GLU A 88 18.91 8.63 -0.85
N VAL A 89 18.70 9.26 -2.01
CA VAL A 89 18.00 8.64 -3.14
C VAL A 89 18.82 7.50 -3.71
N MET A 90 18.17 6.34 -3.86
CA MET A 90 18.76 5.18 -4.49
C MET A 90 18.45 5.21 -6.00
N GLY A 91 19.47 5.47 -6.81
CA GLY A 91 19.35 5.79 -8.24
C GLY A 91 19.04 4.64 -9.19
N TRP A 92 18.48 3.53 -8.74
CA TRP A 92 18.27 2.32 -9.55
C TRP A 92 16.83 2.14 -10.08
N HIS A 93 15.90 2.95 -9.62
CA HIS A 93 14.50 2.86 -9.98
C HIS A 93 14.05 4.03 -10.86
N ASP A 94 13.11 3.76 -11.77
CA ASP A 94 12.55 4.74 -12.72
C ASP A 94 11.87 5.94 -12.06
N PHE A 95 11.65 5.89 -10.75
CA PHE A 95 10.96 6.93 -9.98
C PHE A 95 11.82 8.15 -9.62
N GLY A 96 13.12 8.05 -9.70
CA GLY A 96 14.18 8.88 -9.11
C GLY A 96 13.90 10.33 -8.79
N ASN A 97 13.31 11.08 -9.69
CA ASN A 97 13.14 12.52 -9.56
C ASN A 97 11.69 12.98 -9.68
N LEU A 98 10.73 12.09 -9.52
CA LEU A 98 9.31 12.44 -9.59
C LEU A 98 8.78 12.85 -8.24
N GLU A 99 7.88 13.81 -8.24
CA GLU A 99 7.10 14.28 -7.10
C GLU A 99 5.62 14.32 -7.46
N GLY A 100 4.75 14.59 -6.51
CA GLY A 100 3.35 14.88 -6.76
C GLY A 100 2.37 13.99 -6.00
N PRO A 101 1.09 14.07 -6.35
CA PRO A 101 0.04 13.33 -5.67
C PRO A 101 -0.06 11.86 -6.10
N GLY A 102 0.67 11.43 -7.13
CA GLY A 102 0.62 10.07 -7.64
C GLY A 102 0.96 9.03 -6.57
N TRP A 103 0.60 7.80 -6.84
CA TRP A 103 0.61 6.72 -5.86
C TRP A 103 1.97 6.56 -5.15
N ALA A 104 3.08 6.54 -5.87
CA ALA A 104 4.41 6.36 -5.29
C ALA A 104 4.90 7.61 -4.51
N ALA A 105 4.54 8.82 -4.93
CA ALA A 105 4.90 10.06 -4.22
C ALA A 105 3.93 10.41 -3.09
N ASN A 106 2.65 10.06 -3.23
CA ASN A 106 1.57 10.17 -2.24
C ASN A 106 1.52 11.50 -1.48
N ALA A 107 1.82 12.62 -2.15
CA ALA A 107 2.01 13.91 -1.48
C ALA A 107 0.77 14.41 -0.70
N VAL A 108 -0.46 14.11 -1.18
CA VAL A 108 -1.69 14.51 -0.48
C VAL A 108 -1.91 13.67 0.77
N GLY A 109 -1.79 12.34 0.66
CA GLY A 109 -1.93 11.43 1.80
C GLY A 109 -0.86 11.67 2.85
N GLY A 110 0.39 11.78 2.43
CA GLY A 110 1.51 12.05 3.34
C GLY A 110 1.40 13.41 4.05
N ALA A 111 0.98 14.45 3.32
CA ALA A 111 0.74 15.76 3.93
C ALA A 111 -0.41 15.72 4.95
N TRP A 112 -1.50 14.99 4.67
CA TRP A 112 -2.59 14.79 5.61
C TRP A 112 -2.12 14.10 6.91
N GLU A 113 -1.31 13.06 6.81
CA GLU A 113 -0.77 12.34 7.96
C GLU A 113 0.13 13.26 8.81
N ILE A 114 1.05 14.01 8.17
CA ILE A 114 1.92 14.98 8.84
C ILE A 114 1.09 16.07 9.54
N TYR A 115 0.09 16.64 8.85
CA TYR A 115 -0.77 17.67 9.40
C TYR A 115 -1.53 17.18 10.63
N THR A 116 -2.15 16.01 10.50
CA THR A 116 -3.02 15.44 11.53
C THR A 116 -2.22 15.06 12.78
N LEU A 117 -1.09 14.37 12.60
CA LEU A 117 -0.22 14.05 13.74
C LEU A 117 0.42 15.31 14.33
N GLY A 118 0.85 16.26 13.50
CA GLY A 118 1.38 17.55 13.94
C GLY A 118 0.39 18.32 14.81
N ARG A 119 -0.91 18.25 14.49
CA ARG A 119 -1.97 18.83 15.31
C ARG A 119 -2.09 18.14 16.66
N PHE A 120 -2.08 16.80 16.69
CA PHE A 120 -2.14 16.04 17.95
C PHE A 120 -0.93 16.25 18.85
N LEU A 121 0.25 16.36 18.27
CA LEU A 121 1.51 16.55 19.00
C LEU A 121 1.82 18.02 19.27
N HIS A 122 0.94 18.96 18.91
CA HIS A 122 1.15 20.41 19.01
C HIS A 122 2.46 20.85 18.32
N LYS A 123 2.70 20.38 17.09
CA LYS A 123 3.84 20.70 16.24
C LYS A 123 3.41 21.63 15.10
N PRO A 124 3.40 22.95 15.30
CA PRO A 124 2.95 23.88 14.27
C PRO A 124 3.85 23.90 13.03
N ASP A 125 5.14 23.60 13.19
CA ASP A 125 6.10 23.41 12.10
C ASP A 125 5.72 22.25 11.18
N TRP A 126 5.25 21.13 11.72
CA TRP A 126 4.75 19.99 10.94
C TRP A 126 3.49 20.37 10.17
N GLN A 127 2.57 21.09 10.81
CA GLN A 127 1.36 21.55 10.15
C GLN A 127 1.70 22.50 9.00
N SER A 128 2.65 23.43 9.19
CA SER A 128 3.09 24.37 8.16
C SER A 128 3.74 23.64 6.98
N ASN A 129 4.61 22.65 7.23
CA ASN A 129 5.23 21.85 6.16
C ASN A 129 4.17 21.06 5.37
N ALA A 130 3.22 20.43 6.06
CA ALA A 130 2.11 19.72 5.41
C ALA A 130 1.27 20.62 4.51
N LEU A 131 0.95 21.83 4.98
CA LEU A 131 0.21 22.80 4.17
C LEU A 131 1.03 23.32 2.99
N ALA A 132 2.34 23.49 3.13
CA ALA A 132 3.21 23.88 2.02
C ALA A 132 3.26 22.79 0.92
N ILE A 133 3.31 21.50 1.31
CA ILE A 133 3.23 20.38 0.35
C ILE A 133 1.86 20.39 -0.34
N LEU A 134 0.78 20.55 0.42
CA LEU A 134 -0.58 20.60 -0.12
C LEU A 134 -0.75 21.78 -1.11
N ASP A 135 -0.33 22.99 -0.73
CA ASP A 135 -0.42 24.18 -1.57
C ASP A 135 0.34 23.97 -2.88
N HIS A 136 1.52 23.37 -2.82
CA HIS A 136 2.27 23.00 -4.01
C HIS A 136 1.46 22.08 -4.95
N VAL A 137 0.85 21.00 -4.42
CA VAL A 137 -0.01 20.12 -5.22
C VAL A 137 -1.19 20.87 -5.83
N LEU A 138 -1.81 21.77 -5.07
CA LEU A 138 -2.99 22.50 -5.52
C LEU A 138 -2.64 23.57 -6.57
N ASP A 139 -1.47 24.22 -6.47
CA ASP A 139 -1.14 25.43 -7.26
C ASP A 139 -0.25 25.17 -8.46
N CYS A 140 0.51 24.08 -8.50
CA CYS A 140 1.51 23.82 -9.54
C CYS A 140 0.99 23.07 -10.77
N GLY A 141 -0.32 22.89 -10.91
CA GLY A 141 -0.91 22.33 -12.13
C GLY A 141 -1.03 20.80 -12.17
N PHE A 142 -0.85 20.10 -11.06
CA PHE A 142 -1.15 18.68 -10.97
C PHE A 142 -2.62 18.37 -11.27
N ILE A 143 -3.51 19.27 -10.87
CA ILE A 143 -4.96 19.12 -11.02
C ILE A 143 -5.47 20.16 -12.00
N ASP A 144 -6.06 19.71 -13.09
CA ASP A 144 -6.82 20.61 -13.98
C ASP A 144 -8.17 20.89 -13.32
N GLU A 145 -8.30 22.06 -12.70
CA GLU A 145 -9.53 22.44 -12.00
C GLU A 145 -10.74 22.57 -12.93
N ARG A 146 -10.52 22.76 -14.22
CA ARG A 146 -11.61 22.88 -15.19
C ARG A 146 -12.21 21.51 -15.51
N THR A 147 -11.37 20.50 -15.71
CA THR A 147 -11.81 19.14 -16.10
C THR A 147 -11.88 18.18 -14.94
N GLY A 148 -11.11 18.38 -13.89
CA GLY A 148 -10.92 17.43 -12.79
C GLY A 148 -9.86 16.36 -13.07
N PHE A 149 -9.19 16.40 -14.22
CA PHE A 149 -8.10 15.47 -14.53
C PHE A 149 -6.90 15.72 -13.62
N ILE A 150 -6.34 14.66 -13.02
CA ILE A 150 -5.19 14.73 -12.13
C ILE A 150 -3.99 14.07 -12.79
N ARG A 151 -2.90 14.84 -12.93
CA ARG A 151 -1.58 14.32 -13.30
C ARG A 151 -0.91 13.80 -12.05
N GLY A 152 -0.45 12.56 -12.09
CA GLY A 152 0.12 11.93 -10.89
C GLY A 152 1.48 12.50 -10.48
N TYR A 153 2.31 12.89 -11.44
CA TYR A 153 3.72 13.17 -11.19
C TYR A 153 4.22 14.39 -11.98
N ARG A 154 5.32 14.96 -11.46
CA ARG A 154 6.12 15.98 -12.12
C ARG A 154 7.61 15.66 -11.87
N GLU A 155 8.40 15.77 -12.90
CA GLU A 155 9.85 15.65 -12.77
C GLU A 155 10.41 16.90 -12.09
N THR A 156 11.17 16.74 -11.00
CA THR A 156 11.56 17.84 -10.10
C THR A 156 12.60 18.79 -10.70
N THR A 157 13.41 18.33 -11.67
CA THR A 157 14.44 19.16 -12.30
C THR A 157 13.93 19.97 -13.48
N THR A 158 13.07 19.37 -14.30
CA THR A 158 12.55 20.02 -15.52
C THR A 158 11.18 20.64 -15.36
N GLY A 159 10.43 20.23 -14.32
CA GLY A 159 9.04 20.63 -14.14
C GLY A 159 8.07 19.95 -15.10
N GLN A 160 8.50 18.93 -15.86
CA GLN A 160 7.65 18.23 -16.81
C GLN A 160 6.67 17.29 -16.08
N PHE A 161 5.39 17.39 -16.43
CA PHE A 161 4.37 16.48 -15.91
C PHE A 161 4.42 15.09 -16.56
N CYS A 162 4.22 14.06 -15.75
CA CYS A 162 4.11 12.67 -16.15
C CYS A 162 2.77 12.09 -15.67
N LEU A 163 2.18 11.21 -16.47
CA LEU A 163 0.90 10.59 -16.13
C LEU A 163 1.04 9.47 -15.09
N ASN A 164 2.19 8.81 -15.11
CA ASN A 164 2.53 7.74 -14.17
C ASN A 164 4.03 7.78 -13.84
N TYR A 165 4.48 6.90 -12.97
CA TYR A 165 5.87 6.84 -12.52
C TYR A 165 6.86 6.35 -13.59
N LYS A 166 6.37 5.73 -14.68
CA LYS A 166 7.21 5.37 -15.82
C LYS A 166 7.27 6.55 -16.79
N HIS A 167 8.41 7.20 -16.85
CA HIS A 167 8.67 8.28 -17.80
C HIS A 167 8.24 7.91 -19.22
N ASN A 168 7.65 8.85 -19.92
CA ASN A 168 7.20 8.71 -21.31
C ASN A 168 6.06 7.71 -21.55
N SER A 169 5.36 7.28 -20.53
CA SER A 169 4.16 6.48 -20.71
C SER A 169 2.95 7.35 -20.99
N ASP A 170 2.13 6.93 -21.92
CA ASP A 170 0.91 7.60 -22.39
C ASP A 170 -0.37 7.15 -21.65
N TRP A 171 -0.22 6.38 -20.57
CA TRP A 171 -1.31 5.82 -19.79
C TRP A 171 -1.28 6.28 -18.32
N PHE A 172 -2.41 6.17 -17.66
CA PHE A 172 -2.54 6.35 -16.21
C PHE A 172 -3.52 5.34 -15.61
N CYS A 173 -3.56 5.25 -14.28
CA CYS A 173 -4.51 4.42 -13.54
C CYS A 173 -5.66 5.29 -13.02
N PRO A 174 -6.91 5.12 -13.50
CA PRO A 174 -8.04 5.94 -13.05
C PRO A 174 -8.38 5.69 -11.57
N GLY A 175 -8.11 4.49 -11.05
CA GLY A 175 -8.24 4.22 -9.62
C GLY A 175 -7.24 5.01 -8.78
N SER A 176 -5.98 5.13 -9.21
CA SER A 176 -5.00 5.98 -8.54
C SER A 176 -5.42 7.46 -8.55
N MET A 177 -5.97 7.94 -9.66
CA MET A 177 -6.52 9.29 -9.73
C MET A 177 -7.68 9.49 -8.74
N ALA A 178 -8.57 8.51 -8.62
CA ALA A 178 -9.65 8.51 -7.64
C ALA A 178 -9.14 8.45 -6.20
N LYS A 179 -8.08 7.69 -5.91
CA LYS A 179 -7.42 7.66 -4.59
C LYS A 179 -6.93 9.04 -4.19
N ILE A 180 -6.26 9.76 -5.10
CA ILE A 180 -5.81 11.13 -4.84
C ILE A 180 -7.01 12.04 -4.50
N ALA A 181 -8.08 11.98 -5.29
CA ALA A 181 -9.29 12.76 -5.04
C ALA A 181 -9.97 12.41 -3.71
N PHE A 182 -9.96 11.14 -3.31
CA PHE A 182 -10.44 10.71 -2.00
C PHE A 182 -9.56 11.25 -0.86
N GLN A 183 -8.24 11.24 -1.03
CA GLN A 183 -7.31 11.85 -0.06
C GLN A 183 -7.51 13.37 0.07
N LEU A 184 -7.80 14.07 -1.04
CA LEU A 184 -8.21 15.48 -0.99
C LEU A 184 -9.46 15.70 -0.14
N LEU A 185 -10.48 14.83 -0.26
CA LEU A 185 -11.67 14.89 0.60
C LEU A 185 -11.33 14.65 2.07
N THR A 186 -10.50 13.67 2.37
CA THR A 186 -10.05 13.35 3.73
C THR A 186 -9.34 14.53 4.36
N PHE A 187 -8.43 15.16 3.62
CA PHE A 187 -7.72 16.34 4.10
C PHE A 187 -8.65 17.56 4.23
N ALA A 188 -9.60 17.73 3.31
CA ALA A 188 -10.60 18.79 3.39
C ALA A 188 -11.48 18.68 4.65
N ASP A 189 -11.80 17.46 5.07
CA ASP A 189 -12.56 17.24 6.30
C ASP A 189 -11.75 17.61 7.54
N GLU A 190 -10.45 17.35 7.53
CA GLU A 190 -9.52 17.75 8.60
C GLU A 190 -9.35 19.26 8.70
N LEU A 191 -9.26 19.96 7.56
CA LEU A 191 -9.10 21.41 7.47
C LEU A 191 -10.42 22.17 7.75
N GLY A 192 -11.56 21.53 7.61
CA GLY A 192 -12.87 22.07 7.96
C GLY A 192 -13.26 23.33 7.18
N ARG A 193 -13.06 24.51 7.75
CA ARG A 193 -13.46 25.81 7.16
C ARG A 193 -12.34 26.50 6.39
N ASP A 194 -11.14 25.96 6.34
CA ASP A 194 -10.04 26.51 5.55
C ASP A 194 -10.44 26.65 4.07
N PRO A 195 -10.08 27.72 3.37
CA PRO A 195 -10.39 27.89 1.95
C PRO A 195 -9.92 26.75 1.06
N ARG A 196 -8.80 26.10 1.41
CA ARG A 196 -8.27 24.92 0.72
C ARG A 196 -9.28 23.78 0.74
N ALA A 197 -10.01 23.59 1.86
CA ALA A 197 -10.98 22.52 1.99
C ALA A 197 -12.10 22.60 0.94
N GLN A 198 -12.61 23.80 0.67
CA GLN A 198 -13.62 23.98 -0.38
C GLN A 198 -13.05 23.71 -1.78
N ARG A 199 -11.82 24.15 -2.02
CA ARG A 199 -11.12 23.91 -3.29
C ARG A 199 -10.93 22.40 -3.53
N MET A 200 -10.42 21.69 -2.54
CA MET A 200 -10.23 20.23 -2.59
C MET A 200 -11.54 19.47 -2.83
N ARG A 201 -12.63 19.84 -2.16
CA ARG A 201 -13.95 19.23 -2.40
C ARG A 201 -14.42 19.43 -3.84
N ARG A 202 -14.25 20.65 -4.40
CA ARG A 202 -14.59 20.90 -5.82
C ARG A 202 -13.73 20.06 -6.77
N MET A 203 -12.44 19.95 -6.52
CA MET A 203 -11.52 19.12 -7.32
C MET A 203 -11.92 17.66 -7.27
N ALA A 204 -12.25 17.14 -6.09
CA ALA A 204 -12.68 15.75 -5.91
C ALA A 204 -14.00 15.44 -6.66
N VAL A 205 -14.96 16.35 -6.62
CA VAL A 205 -16.22 16.23 -7.39
C VAL A 205 -15.92 16.16 -8.88
N ARG A 206 -15.14 17.10 -9.40
CA ARG A 206 -14.78 17.15 -10.83
C ARG A 206 -13.97 15.94 -11.28
N CYS A 207 -13.06 15.46 -10.43
CA CYS A 207 -12.32 14.23 -10.72
C CYS A 207 -13.27 13.02 -10.87
N ALA A 208 -14.21 12.85 -9.96
CA ALA A 208 -15.19 11.79 -10.03
C ALA A 208 -16.10 11.92 -11.26
N GLU A 209 -16.51 13.14 -11.62
CA GLU A 209 -17.25 13.44 -12.84
C GLU A 209 -16.45 13.09 -14.08
N TRP A 210 -15.18 13.50 -14.15
CA TRP A 210 -14.31 13.19 -15.27
C TRP A 210 -14.15 11.68 -15.46
N ILE A 211 -13.90 10.93 -14.39
CA ILE A 211 -13.81 9.46 -14.43
C ILE A 211 -15.11 8.86 -14.93
N HIS A 212 -16.26 9.31 -14.39
CA HIS A 212 -17.58 8.78 -14.74
C HIS A 212 -17.94 9.01 -16.21
N GLN A 213 -17.52 10.14 -16.76
CA GLN A 213 -17.87 10.53 -18.14
C GLN A 213 -16.92 9.97 -19.18
N ASN A 214 -15.66 9.76 -18.87
CA ASN A 214 -14.62 9.49 -19.86
C ASN A 214 -14.03 8.07 -19.76
N VAL A 215 -13.97 7.46 -18.56
CA VAL A 215 -13.32 6.15 -18.41
C VAL A 215 -14.23 5.05 -18.94
N GLU A 216 -13.77 4.40 -20.02
CA GLU A 216 -14.47 3.26 -20.63
C GLU A 216 -14.39 2.03 -19.70
N ALA A 217 -15.47 1.28 -19.61
CA ALA A 217 -15.48 0.02 -18.88
C ALA A 217 -14.83 -1.10 -19.71
N VAL A 218 -14.20 -2.07 -19.04
CA VAL A 218 -13.78 -3.32 -19.69
C VAL A 218 -15.00 -4.23 -19.98
N PRO A 219 -14.86 -5.30 -20.80
CA PRO A 219 -16.02 -6.09 -21.29
C PRO A 219 -16.94 -6.67 -20.21
N ASN A 220 -16.45 -6.93 -19.01
CA ASN A 220 -17.28 -7.38 -17.87
C ASN A 220 -18.03 -6.23 -17.17
N GLY A 221 -17.89 -5.01 -17.66
CA GLY A 221 -18.48 -3.80 -17.09
C GLY A 221 -17.71 -3.20 -15.92
N TRP A 222 -16.55 -3.76 -15.52
CA TRP A 222 -15.70 -3.22 -14.46
C TRP A 222 -14.82 -2.08 -14.97
N PHE A 223 -14.09 -1.44 -14.07
CA PHE A 223 -13.13 -0.40 -14.41
C PHE A 223 -11.82 -1.00 -14.96
N PRO A 224 -11.21 -0.35 -15.95
CA PRO A 224 -9.90 -0.76 -16.43
C PRO A 224 -8.81 -0.44 -15.42
N ARG A 225 -7.73 -1.23 -15.43
CA ARG A 225 -6.52 -0.92 -14.67
C ARG A 225 -5.85 0.34 -15.17
N ARG A 226 -5.73 0.47 -16.50
CA ARG A 226 -5.05 1.56 -17.17
C ARG A 226 -5.90 2.15 -18.29
N THR A 227 -5.77 3.45 -18.46
CA THR A 227 -6.44 4.20 -19.53
C THR A 227 -5.47 5.17 -20.19
N LEU A 228 -5.79 5.53 -21.44
CA LEU A 228 -5.23 6.70 -22.10
C LEU A 228 -5.83 7.99 -21.50
N PRO A 229 -5.22 9.18 -21.78
CA PRO A 229 -5.73 10.47 -21.30
C PRO A 229 -7.16 10.81 -21.74
N ASP A 230 -7.66 10.18 -22.81
CA ASP A 230 -9.05 10.33 -23.28
C ASP A 230 -10.03 9.34 -22.61
N GLY A 231 -9.53 8.51 -21.67
CA GLY A 231 -10.33 7.55 -20.92
C GLY A 231 -10.50 6.18 -21.59
N LYS A 232 -9.97 5.98 -22.81
CA LYS A 232 -10.01 4.68 -23.47
C LYS A 232 -9.15 3.65 -22.77
N VAL A 233 -9.61 2.40 -22.78
CA VAL A 233 -8.89 1.29 -22.15
C VAL A 233 -7.50 1.12 -22.80
N TYR A 234 -6.46 1.10 -21.96
CA TYR A 234 -5.11 0.80 -22.41
C TYR A 234 -4.85 -0.70 -22.31
N LEU A 235 -4.77 -1.37 -23.46
CA LEU A 235 -4.69 -2.82 -23.54
C LEU A 235 -3.26 -3.37 -23.60
N LYS A 236 -2.27 -2.50 -23.82
CA LYS A 236 -0.87 -2.96 -23.91
C LYS A 236 -0.31 -3.16 -22.51
N SER A 237 0.19 -4.35 -22.22
CA SER A 237 1.07 -4.55 -21.08
C SER A 237 2.45 -4.00 -21.40
N PRO A 238 3.04 -3.10 -20.60
CA PRO A 238 4.40 -2.62 -20.82
C PRO A 238 5.45 -3.73 -20.75
N ASP A 239 5.14 -4.78 -20.01
CA ASP A 239 6.09 -5.86 -19.69
C ASP A 239 5.85 -7.12 -20.53
N GLY A 240 5.00 -7.04 -21.58
CA GLY A 240 4.58 -8.22 -22.35
C GLY A 240 3.82 -9.25 -21.52
N GLY A 241 3.44 -8.88 -20.32
CA GLY A 241 2.84 -9.73 -19.31
C GLY A 241 1.35 -9.97 -19.52
N ASN A 242 0.78 -10.64 -18.59
CA ASN A 242 -0.52 -11.27 -18.66
C ASN A 242 -1.67 -10.26 -18.68
N ASP A 243 -2.21 -9.92 -19.84
CA ASP A 243 -3.35 -8.99 -20.01
C ASP A 243 -4.60 -9.37 -19.17
N LYS A 244 -4.65 -10.59 -18.63
CA LYS A 244 -5.75 -11.04 -17.79
C LYS A 244 -5.88 -10.22 -16.51
N PHE A 245 -4.77 -9.80 -15.91
CA PHE A 245 -4.80 -9.01 -14.68
C PHE A 245 -5.17 -7.55 -14.91
N TRP A 246 -4.97 -7.04 -16.10
CA TRP A 246 -5.34 -5.66 -16.46
C TRP A 246 -6.85 -5.44 -16.58
N GLN A 247 -7.57 -6.50 -16.90
CA GLN A 247 -9.03 -6.45 -17.07
C GLN A 247 -9.82 -6.69 -15.78
N THR A 248 -9.16 -7.20 -14.73
CA THR A 248 -9.80 -7.59 -13.48
C THR A 248 -9.17 -6.95 -12.25
N SER A 249 -8.59 -5.78 -12.43
CA SER A 249 -7.89 -5.06 -11.37
C SER A 249 -8.83 -4.55 -10.28
N ALA A 250 -8.43 -4.74 -9.03
CA ALA A 250 -9.08 -4.16 -7.86
C ALA A 250 -8.89 -2.63 -7.75
N ASP A 251 -8.04 -2.03 -8.57
CA ASP A 251 -7.78 -0.57 -8.58
C ASP A 251 -9.08 0.25 -8.74
N GLY A 252 -10.07 -0.28 -9.46
CA GLY A 252 -11.40 0.31 -9.59
C GLY A 252 -12.16 0.51 -8.27
N LEU A 253 -11.77 -0.16 -7.19
CA LEU A 253 -12.34 0.03 -5.86
C LEU A 253 -12.12 1.46 -5.33
N PHE A 254 -11.02 2.10 -5.67
CA PHE A 254 -10.76 3.49 -5.30
C PHE A 254 -11.77 4.46 -5.95
N ILE A 255 -12.25 4.14 -7.16
CA ILE A 255 -13.30 4.93 -7.82
C ILE A 255 -14.61 4.80 -7.02
N LEU A 256 -14.99 3.58 -6.62
CA LEU A 256 -16.16 3.38 -5.77
C LEU A 256 -16.01 4.06 -4.41
N GLN A 257 -14.82 4.04 -3.83
CA GLN A 257 -14.52 4.70 -2.55
C GLN A 257 -14.76 6.21 -2.64
N LEU A 258 -14.24 6.85 -3.69
CA LEU A 258 -14.47 8.27 -3.96
C LEU A 258 -15.94 8.58 -4.16
N GLN A 259 -16.63 7.84 -5.04
CA GLN A 259 -18.05 8.03 -5.34
C GLN A 259 -18.92 7.84 -4.10
N ALA A 260 -18.63 6.85 -3.26
CA ALA A 260 -19.33 6.61 -2.01
C ALA A 260 -19.13 7.77 -1.02
N ALA A 261 -17.90 8.28 -0.90
CA ALA A 261 -17.59 9.42 -0.03
C ALA A 261 -18.32 10.68 -0.47
N LEU A 262 -18.29 11.01 -1.77
CA LEU A 262 -19.01 12.16 -2.32
C LEU A 262 -20.52 12.07 -2.11
N THR A 263 -21.10 10.87 -2.28
CA THR A 263 -22.52 10.63 -2.05
C THR A 263 -22.90 10.75 -0.58
N ALA A 264 -22.07 10.20 0.32
CA ALA A 264 -22.28 10.30 1.76
C ALA A 264 -22.22 11.76 2.25
N GLN A 265 -21.30 12.56 1.71
CA GLN A 265 -21.15 13.99 2.01
C GLN A 265 -22.16 14.88 1.27
N LYS A 266 -23.02 14.31 0.42
CA LYS A 266 -24.01 15.03 -0.41
C LYS A 266 -23.38 16.06 -1.37
N LEU A 267 -22.15 15.83 -1.79
CA LEU A 267 -21.44 16.64 -2.78
C LEU A 267 -21.81 16.25 -4.22
N ALA A 268 -22.12 14.97 -4.43
CA ALA A 268 -22.64 14.42 -5.69
C ALA A 268 -23.46 13.16 -5.39
N ASP A 269 -24.26 12.67 -6.34
CA ASP A 269 -25.06 11.45 -6.18
C ASP A 269 -24.61 10.36 -7.16
N TYR A 270 -23.93 9.34 -6.63
CA TYR A 270 -23.46 8.19 -7.39
C TYR A 270 -24.15 6.88 -7.00
N ARG A 271 -25.35 6.92 -6.37
CA ARG A 271 -26.03 5.69 -5.89
C ARG A 271 -26.28 4.67 -7.00
N GLN A 272 -26.61 5.11 -8.20
CA GLN A 272 -26.84 4.20 -9.33
C GLN A 272 -25.53 3.56 -9.82
N PRO A 273 -24.47 4.29 -10.17
CA PRO A 273 -23.16 3.71 -10.50
C PRO A 273 -22.63 2.79 -9.42
N LEU A 274 -22.74 3.18 -8.14
CA LEU A 274 -22.30 2.36 -7.01
C LEU A 274 -23.04 1.01 -6.96
N ARG A 275 -24.37 1.01 -7.16
CA ARG A 275 -25.16 -0.24 -7.18
C ARG A 275 -24.77 -1.14 -8.34
N GLU A 276 -24.57 -0.58 -9.52
CA GLU A 276 -24.16 -1.32 -10.71
C GLU A 276 -22.79 -1.97 -10.51
N LYS A 277 -21.78 -1.18 -10.14
CA LYS A 277 -20.41 -1.66 -10.01
C LYS A 277 -20.22 -2.61 -8.82
N ALA A 278 -20.83 -2.32 -7.67
CA ALA A 278 -20.85 -3.27 -6.56
C ALA A 278 -21.51 -4.60 -6.99
N GLY A 279 -22.60 -4.56 -7.74
CA GLY A 279 -23.23 -5.77 -8.30
C GLY A 279 -22.30 -6.58 -9.20
N ILE A 280 -21.48 -5.92 -10.03
CA ILE A 280 -20.46 -6.60 -10.85
C ILE A 280 -19.41 -7.27 -9.94
N PHE A 281 -18.90 -6.54 -8.96
CA PHE A 281 -17.92 -7.04 -8.02
C PHE A 281 -18.42 -8.28 -7.25
N LEU A 282 -19.64 -8.21 -6.72
CA LEU A 282 -20.25 -9.32 -5.98
C LEU A 282 -20.49 -10.55 -6.86
N ARG A 283 -21.04 -10.36 -8.09
CA ARG A 283 -21.27 -11.46 -9.03
C ARG A 283 -19.97 -12.14 -9.48
N ALA A 284 -18.86 -11.42 -9.54
CA ALA A 284 -17.56 -11.99 -9.83
C ALA A 284 -16.96 -12.79 -8.64
N GLY A 285 -17.61 -12.78 -7.48
CA GLY A 285 -17.06 -13.36 -6.25
C GLY A 285 -15.96 -12.51 -5.61
N GLY A 286 -15.79 -11.28 -6.09
CA GLY A 286 -14.73 -10.34 -5.76
C GLY A 286 -13.71 -10.17 -6.88
N ILE A 287 -13.01 -9.04 -6.87
CA ILE A 287 -11.87 -8.72 -7.76
C ILE A 287 -10.75 -8.29 -6.82
N PHE A 288 -9.73 -9.15 -6.65
CA PHE A 288 -8.78 -9.05 -5.55
C PHE A 288 -7.32 -8.96 -5.99
N GLY A 289 -7.03 -8.68 -7.24
CA GLY A 289 -5.66 -8.55 -7.73
C GLY A 289 -5.37 -7.21 -8.37
N SER A 290 -4.10 -6.94 -8.58
CA SER A 290 -3.60 -5.81 -9.37
C SER A 290 -3.87 -4.42 -8.83
N ILE A 291 -3.84 -4.21 -7.52
CA ILE A 291 -3.65 -2.87 -6.94
C ILE A 291 -2.16 -2.51 -7.00
N ASN A 292 -1.32 -3.40 -6.52
CA ASN A 292 0.11 -3.24 -6.66
C ASN A 292 0.55 -3.55 -8.11
N HIS A 293 1.55 -2.81 -8.61
CA HIS A 293 2.06 -3.03 -9.96
C HIS A 293 2.85 -4.32 -10.12
N ASP A 294 3.38 -4.85 -9.02
CA ASP A 294 4.19 -6.06 -8.99
C ASP A 294 3.38 -7.33 -8.77
N THR A 295 2.06 -7.24 -8.83
CA THR A 295 1.15 -8.37 -8.63
C THR A 295 1.24 -9.41 -9.75
N TYR A 296 1.42 -10.66 -9.34
CA TYR A 296 1.45 -11.82 -10.23
C TYR A 296 0.26 -12.77 -10.02
N ASP A 297 -0.37 -12.70 -8.86
CA ASP A 297 -1.53 -13.50 -8.50
C ASP A 297 -2.85 -12.72 -8.65
N PRO A 298 -3.99 -13.41 -8.84
CA PRO A 298 -5.31 -12.77 -8.85
C PRO A 298 -5.78 -12.34 -7.45
N HIS A 299 -4.99 -12.58 -6.41
CA HIS A 299 -5.31 -12.31 -5.01
C HIS A 299 -4.12 -11.69 -4.29
N GLU A 300 -4.26 -10.44 -3.86
CA GLU A 300 -3.29 -9.73 -3.03
C GLU A 300 -3.96 -9.16 -1.77
N ASN A 301 -3.24 -9.12 -0.64
CA ASN A 301 -3.81 -8.73 0.65
C ASN A 301 -4.42 -7.32 0.64
N VAL A 302 -3.75 -6.37 -0.02
CA VAL A 302 -4.21 -4.98 -0.09
C VAL A 302 -5.53 -4.85 -0.84
N ALA A 303 -5.78 -5.68 -1.86
CA ALA A 303 -7.05 -5.67 -2.58
C ALA A 303 -8.21 -6.11 -1.69
N TYR A 304 -8.00 -7.09 -0.81
CA TYR A 304 -8.98 -7.49 0.20
C TYR A 304 -9.26 -6.38 1.22
N SER A 305 -8.21 -5.71 1.69
CA SER A 305 -8.31 -4.60 2.64
C SER A 305 -9.10 -3.42 2.06
N VAL A 306 -8.72 -2.99 0.85
CA VAL A 306 -9.39 -1.90 0.14
C VAL A 306 -10.83 -2.27 -0.24
N ALA A 307 -11.08 -3.54 -0.65
CA ALA A 307 -12.42 -4.00 -0.96
C ALA A 307 -13.34 -3.96 0.27
N PHE A 308 -12.87 -4.43 1.42
CA PHE A 308 -13.65 -4.33 2.66
C PHE A 308 -14.03 -2.89 2.96
N ARG A 309 -13.06 -2.00 3.03
CA ARG A 309 -13.26 -0.58 3.36
C ARG A 309 -14.21 0.11 2.37
N THR A 310 -14.03 -0.17 1.08
CA THR A 310 -14.85 0.41 0.01
C THR A 310 -16.29 -0.11 0.09
N LEU A 311 -16.49 -1.42 0.17
CA LEU A 311 -17.83 -2.01 0.21
C LEU A 311 -18.60 -1.64 1.48
N MET A 312 -17.93 -1.45 2.62
CA MET A 312 -18.58 -0.93 3.82
C MET A 312 -19.13 0.50 3.62
N ARG A 313 -18.40 1.36 2.91
CA ARG A 313 -18.87 2.70 2.53
C ARG A 313 -20.04 2.62 1.56
N VAL A 314 -19.92 1.79 0.53
CA VAL A 314 -21.00 1.56 -0.47
C VAL A 314 -22.26 1.03 0.20
N ALA A 315 -22.15 0.03 1.07
CA ALA A 315 -23.24 -0.54 1.84
C ALA A 315 -23.95 0.52 2.71
N GLY A 316 -23.17 1.40 3.35
CA GLY A 316 -23.70 2.51 4.13
C GLY A 316 -24.50 3.51 3.31
N VAL A 317 -24.01 3.88 2.13
CA VAL A 317 -24.67 4.82 1.20
C VAL A 317 -25.93 4.23 0.58
N LEU A 318 -25.84 2.96 0.17
CA LEU A 318 -26.97 2.26 -0.48
C LEU A 318 -27.96 1.67 0.51
N LYS A 319 -27.59 1.57 1.80
CA LYS A 319 -28.32 0.85 2.86
C LYS A 319 -28.57 -0.61 2.45
N ASP A 320 -27.50 -1.28 2.00
CA ASP A 320 -27.55 -2.62 1.44
C ASP A 320 -26.76 -3.60 2.34
N ASP A 321 -27.50 -4.45 3.04
CA ASP A 321 -26.92 -5.43 3.97
C ASP A 321 -26.24 -6.60 3.26
N ALA A 322 -26.62 -6.89 1.99
CA ALA A 322 -25.95 -7.95 1.23
C ALA A 322 -24.51 -7.53 0.85
N ILE A 323 -24.31 -6.26 0.46
CA ILE A 323 -22.97 -5.72 0.22
C ILE A 323 -22.15 -5.73 1.52
N ARG A 324 -22.76 -5.38 2.65
CA ARG A 324 -22.10 -5.43 3.96
C ARG A 324 -21.70 -6.85 4.35
N ALA A 325 -22.60 -7.82 4.18
CA ALA A 325 -22.32 -9.23 4.45
C ALA A 325 -21.15 -9.72 3.60
N PHE A 326 -21.17 -9.45 2.29
CA PHE A 326 -20.06 -9.80 1.39
C PHE A 326 -18.73 -9.18 1.83
N ALA A 327 -18.72 -7.92 2.26
CA ALA A 327 -17.53 -7.25 2.76
C ALA A 327 -16.90 -8.02 3.93
N TYR A 328 -17.71 -8.47 4.90
CA TYR A 328 -17.21 -9.28 6.02
C TYR A 328 -16.82 -10.70 5.62
N GLU A 329 -17.67 -11.40 4.87
CA GLU A 329 -17.54 -12.83 4.61
C GLU A 329 -16.48 -13.15 3.54
N LYS A 330 -16.27 -12.24 2.59
CA LYS A 330 -15.33 -12.44 1.47
C LYS A 330 -14.10 -11.55 1.54
N CYS A 331 -14.28 -10.28 1.88
CA CYS A 331 -13.14 -9.36 1.87
C CYS A 331 -12.37 -9.42 3.18
N LEU A 332 -12.97 -9.11 4.31
CA LEU A 332 -12.25 -9.11 5.60
C LEU A 332 -11.78 -10.52 6.00
N ALA A 333 -12.66 -11.52 5.90
CA ALA A 333 -12.30 -12.91 6.19
C ALA A 333 -11.23 -13.44 5.22
N GLY A 334 -11.17 -12.93 4.00
CA GLY A 334 -10.15 -13.28 3.02
C GLY A 334 -8.73 -12.88 3.40
N LEU A 335 -8.56 -11.91 4.30
CA LEU A 335 -7.25 -11.53 4.83
C LEU A 335 -6.58 -12.64 5.65
N GLU A 336 -7.35 -13.58 6.21
CA GLU A 336 -6.81 -14.66 7.01
C GLU A 336 -5.79 -15.52 6.24
N GLN A 337 -6.00 -15.72 4.94
CA GLN A 337 -5.09 -16.48 4.10
C GLN A 337 -3.67 -15.89 3.99
N PHE A 338 -3.51 -14.59 4.25
CA PHE A 338 -2.24 -13.88 4.14
C PHE A 338 -1.52 -13.74 5.49
N LYS A 339 -2.18 -14.02 6.62
CA LYS A 339 -1.58 -13.87 7.94
C LYS A 339 -0.41 -14.82 8.15
N MET A 340 0.68 -14.27 8.67
CA MET A 340 1.85 -15.04 9.07
C MET A 340 1.81 -15.29 10.58
N HIS A 341 1.54 -16.56 10.97
CA HIS A 341 1.44 -16.97 12.38
C HIS A 341 2.79 -17.31 13.00
N GLU A 342 3.81 -17.42 12.18
CA GLU A 342 5.19 -17.73 12.58
C GLU A 342 6.20 -16.91 11.78
N ASN A 343 7.42 -16.85 12.29
CA ASN A 343 8.53 -16.24 11.56
C ASN A 343 8.97 -17.18 10.43
N ARG A 344 9.18 -16.61 9.24
CA ARG A 344 9.64 -17.37 8.07
C ARG A 344 11.12 -17.21 7.84
N ASN A 345 11.82 -18.31 7.63
CA ASN A 345 13.28 -18.31 7.39
C ASN A 345 14.09 -17.50 8.40
N GLY A 346 13.65 -17.49 9.67
CA GLY A 346 14.30 -16.69 10.72
C GLY A 346 14.02 -15.18 10.66
N VAL A 347 13.25 -14.70 9.69
CA VAL A 347 12.86 -13.30 9.56
C VAL A 347 11.64 -13.01 10.42
N ALA A 348 11.60 -11.82 11.02
CA ALA A 348 10.50 -11.39 11.90
C ALA A 348 9.22 -11.08 11.11
N THR A 349 8.55 -12.11 10.60
CA THR A 349 7.33 -11.99 9.79
C THR A 349 6.05 -12.25 10.56
N LYS A 350 6.14 -12.84 11.76
CA LYS A 350 4.96 -13.14 12.58
C LYS A 350 4.16 -11.87 12.89
N GLY A 351 2.88 -11.92 12.55
CA GLY A 351 1.94 -10.81 12.75
C GLY A 351 1.77 -9.91 11.53
N LEU A 352 2.56 -10.09 10.48
CA LEU A 352 2.38 -9.43 9.19
C LEU A 352 1.52 -10.28 8.24
N LEU A 353 1.06 -9.66 7.16
CA LEU A 353 0.43 -10.30 6.01
C LEU A 353 1.42 -10.26 4.85
N TYR A 354 1.59 -11.39 4.16
CA TYR A 354 2.37 -11.41 2.92
C TYR A 354 1.55 -10.83 1.76
N MET A 355 2.23 -10.32 0.74
CA MET A 355 1.62 -9.66 -0.41
C MET A 355 0.68 -10.60 -1.19
N GLU A 356 1.23 -11.65 -1.78
CA GLU A 356 0.56 -12.67 -2.59
C GLU A 356 1.34 -13.99 -2.57
N LYS A 357 0.77 -15.09 -3.08
CA LYS A 357 1.40 -16.43 -2.97
C LYS A 357 2.70 -16.55 -3.75
N SER A 358 2.82 -15.87 -4.88
CA SER A 358 4.00 -15.92 -5.74
C SER A 358 5.07 -14.89 -5.39
N TRP A 359 4.84 -14.08 -4.34
CA TRP A 359 5.76 -13.03 -3.91
C TRP A 359 6.06 -13.13 -2.42
N ASP A 360 7.27 -13.55 -2.09
CA ASP A 360 7.70 -13.82 -0.71
C ASP A 360 8.10 -12.55 0.05
N THR A 361 7.26 -11.52 -0.01
CA THR A 361 7.48 -10.22 0.60
C THR A 361 6.24 -9.75 1.35
N ALA A 362 6.43 -9.04 2.45
CA ALA A 362 5.39 -8.33 3.17
C ALA A 362 5.68 -6.84 3.13
N TYR A 363 4.96 -6.09 2.32
CA TYR A 363 5.09 -4.64 2.25
C TYR A 363 4.39 -3.96 3.41
N LEU A 364 5.03 -2.93 3.98
CA LEU A 364 4.49 -2.28 5.18
C LEU A 364 3.24 -1.44 4.88
N TRP A 365 3.17 -0.76 3.72
CA TRP A 365 1.98 0.01 3.36
C TRP A 365 0.74 -0.88 3.17
N GLU A 366 0.89 -2.07 2.62
CA GLU A 366 -0.21 -3.04 2.48
C GLU A 366 -0.67 -3.55 3.85
N ASN A 367 0.28 -3.79 4.74
CA ASN A 367 0.01 -4.15 6.12
C ASN A 367 -0.69 -3.02 6.90
N ALA A 368 -0.34 -1.77 6.63
CA ALA A 368 -1.03 -0.61 7.19
C ALA A 368 -2.50 -0.53 6.70
N GLU A 369 -2.75 -0.77 5.41
CA GLU A 369 -4.12 -0.85 4.87
C GLU A 369 -4.93 -1.99 5.50
N ALA A 370 -4.30 -3.14 5.76
CA ALA A 370 -4.96 -4.25 6.45
C ALA A 370 -5.29 -3.90 7.92
N ALA A 371 -4.36 -3.27 8.63
CA ALA A 371 -4.60 -2.80 10.00
C ALA A 371 -5.78 -1.80 10.05
N LEU A 372 -5.85 -0.89 9.08
CA LEU A 372 -6.95 0.06 8.97
C LEU A 372 -8.28 -0.63 8.67
N ALA A 373 -8.31 -1.63 7.79
CA ALA A 373 -9.50 -2.42 7.54
C ALA A 373 -10.01 -3.13 8.80
N TYR A 374 -9.12 -3.72 9.59
CA TYR A 374 -9.47 -4.33 10.88
C TYR A 374 -10.00 -3.31 11.88
N PHE A 375 -9.42 -2.11 11.97
CA PHE A 375 -9.92 -1.08 12.87
C PHE A 375 -11.28 -0.51 12.42
N GLU A 376 -11.52 -0.36 11.13
CA GLU A 376 -12.84 0.01 10.59
C GLU A 376 -13.89 -1.07 10.92
N ALA A 377 -13.55 -2.36 10.78
CA ALA A 377 -14.42 -3.47 11.16
C ALA A 377 -14.72 -3.47 12.67
N ALA A 378 -13.69 -3.29 13.49
CA ALA A 378 -13.85 -3.17 14.93
C ALA A 378 -14.76 -1.98 15.32
N ALA A 379 -14.66 -0.86 14.60
CA ALA A 379 -15.52 0.31 14.81
C ALA A 379 -16.99 0.02 14.50
N ASP A 380 -17.24 -0.64 13.35
CA ASP A 380 -18.60 -0.99 12.90
C ASP A 380 -19.27 -2.02 13.83
N LEU A 381 -18.54 -3.04 14.30
CA LEU A 381 -19.05 -4.11 15.13
C LEU A 381 -19.24 -3.76 16.62
N ARG A 382 -18.64 -2.69 17.08
CA ARG A 382 -18.52 -2.39 18.50
C ARG A 382 -19.82 -2.51 19.31
N LYS A 383 -20.94 -2.04 18.77
CA LYS A 383 -22.25 -2.10 19.44
C LYS A 383 -23.02 -3.37 19.15
N ARG A 384 -22.78 -3.99 17.99
CA ARG A 384 -23.53 -5.14 17.50
C ARG A 384 -22.92 -6.46 17.95
N ASP A 385 -21.60 -6.53 17.96
CA ASP A 385 -20.80 -7.69 18.32
C ASP A 385 -19.48 -7.24 18.99
N PRO A 386 -19.50 -6.93 20.30
CA PRO A 386 -18.30 -6.45 21.00
C PRO A 386 -17.16 -7.47 21.02
N ALA A 387 -17.46 -8.76 20.99
CA ALA A 387 -16.44 -9.81 21.00
C ALA A 387 -15.63 -9.79 19.70
N ARG A 388 -16.29 -9.87 18.53
CA ARG A 388 -15.64 -9.76 17.24
C ARG A 388 -15.01 -8.39 17.03
N SER A 389 -15.62 -7.31 17.54
CA SER A 389 -14.99 -5.98 17.52
C SER A 389 -13.62 -6.02 18.19
N ARG A 390 -13.50 -6.69 19.34
CA ARG A 390 -12.24 -6.81 20.07
C ARG A 390 -11.21 -7.67 19.31
N GLU A 391 -11.66 -8.75 18.69
CA GLU A 391 -10.80 -9.61 17.84
C GLU A 391 -10.17 -8.80 16.71
N HIS A 392 -10.96 -8.08 15.94
CA HIS A 392 -10.44 -7.25 14.84
C HIS A 392 -9.56 -6.09 15.33
N GLU A 393 -9.88 -5.49 16.48
CA GLU A 393 -9.00 -4.50 17.10
C GLU A 393 -7.62 -5.10 17.40
N LEU A 394 -7.58 -6.33 17.93
CA LEU A 394 -6.33 -7.04 18.20
C LEU A 394 -5.58 -7.41 16.91
N ASP A 395 -6.27 -7.83 15.85
CA ASP A 395 -5.65 -8.10 14.55
C ASP A 395 -4.90 -6.88 14.02
N GLY A 396 -5.54 -5.71 14.03
CA GLY A 396 -4.88 -4.46 13.62
C GLY A 396 -3.69 -4.07 14.51
N LEU A 397 -3.83 -4.23 15.83
CA LEU A 397 -2.74 -3.95 16.77
C LEU A 397 -1.56 -4.93 16.63
N VAL A 398 -1.81 -6.19 16.29
CA VAL A 398 -0.75 -7.18 16.05
C VAL A 398 0.13 -6.75 14.87
N ILE A 399 -0.47 -6.30 13.79
CA ILE A 399 0.25 -5.78 12.61
C ILE A 399 1.12 -4.59 13.01
N LEU A 400 0.52 -3.56 13.61
CA LEU A 400 1.25 -2.34 13.96
C LEU A 400 2.36 -2.59 14.99
N ARG A 401 2.14 -3.52 15.93
CA ARG A 401 3.18 -3.94 16.88
C ARG A 401 4.34 -4.68 16.22
N ALA A 402 4.04 -5.55 15.24
CA ALA A 402 5.08 -6.24 14.49
C ALA A 402 5.96 -5.23 13.75
N ILE A 403 5.36 -4.26 13.08
CA ILE A 403 6.08 -3.18 12.39
C ILE A 403 6.92 -2.37 13.39
N ALA A 404 6.30 -1.83 14.43
CA ALA A 404 6.97 -0.97 15.40
C ALA A 404 8.11 -1.68 16.15
N LYS A 405 8.01 -2.99 16.35
CA LYS A 405 9.01 -3.76 17.09
C LYS A 405 10.21 -4.19 16.26
N HIS A 406 10.01 -4.48 14.97
CA HIS A 406 10.98 -5.26 14.20
C HIS A 406 11.49 -4.57 12.93
N HIS A 407 10.77 -3.58 12.39
CA HIS A 407 10.96 -3.13 11.01
C HIS A 407 11.35 -1.67 10.89
N HIS A 408 12.02 -1.17 11.89
CA HIS A 408 12.59 0.17 11.82
C HIS A 408 14.10 0.18 11.59
N GLY A 409 14.57 1.28 11.00
CA GLY A 409 15.97 1.65 10.93
C GLY A 409 16.30 2.88 11.80
N PRO A 410 17.52 3.40 11.68
CA PRO A 410 17.91 4.64 12.35
C PRO A 410 17.02 5.82 11.93
N HIS A 411 16.97 6.84 12.79
CA HIS A 411 16.29 8.12 12.54
C HIS A 411 14.76 8.05 12.31
N GLY A 412 14.13 6.89 12.53
CA GLY A 412 12.71 6.68 12.26
C GLY A 412 12.43 6.08 10.87
N PHE A 413 13.45 5.65 10.16
CA PHE A 413 13.31 4.88 8.94
C PHE A 413 12.44 3.64 9.20
N LEU A 414 11.46 3.40 8.34
CA LEU A 414 10.75 2.15 8.24
C LEU A 414 11.05 1.53 6.89
N THR A 415 11.36 0.24 6.87
CA THR A 415 11.63 -0.48 5.63
C THR A 415 10.43 -0.44 4.69
N GLU A 416 10.64 -0.59 3.39
CA GLU A 416 9.55 -0.80 2.44
C GLU A 416 8.76 -2.06 2.78
N GLY A 417 9.47 -3.12 3.15
CA GLY A 417 8.91 -4.41 3.45
C GLY A 417 9.94 -5.39 3.97
N VAL A 418 9.51 -6.63 4.10
CA VAL A 418 10.30 -7.74 4.64
C VAL A 418 10.32 -8.86 3.62
N ASP A 419 11.53 -9.30 3.26
CA ASP A 419 11.79 -10.39 2.32
C ASP A 419 12.36 -11.60 3.07
N TRP A 420 11.76 -12.76 2.96
CA TRP A 420 12.23 -13.99 3.66
C TRP A 420 12.75 -15.07 2.70
N ASN A 421 12.81 -14.80 1.41
CA ASN A 421 13.25 -15.74 0.40
C ASN A 421 14.22 -15.17 -0.62
N ASP A 422 14.83 -14.03 -0.32
CA ASP A 422 15.80 -13.35 -1.17
C ASP A 422 15.25 -12.95 -2.57
N HIS A 423 13.95 -12.73 -2.66
CA HIS A 423 13.29 -12.41 -3.91
C HIS A 423 13.69 -11.03 -4.43
N VAL A 424 13.58 -10.04 -3.56
CA VAL A 424 13.89 -8.64 -3.88
C VAL A 424 15.38 -8.45 -4.07
N SER A 425 16.21 -9.04 -3.21
CA SER A 425 17.67 -8.98 -3.33
C SER A 425 18.20 -9.57 -4.61
N GLN A 426 17.73 -10.74 -5.02
CA GLN A 426 18.17 -11.39 -6.25
C GLN A 426 17.82 -10.56 -7.48
N LYS A 427 16.60 -10.00 -7.50
CA LYS A 427 16.10 -9.26 -8.64
C LYS A 427 16.77 -7.90 -8.81
N HIS A 428 17.05 -7.22 -7.71
CA HIS A 428 17.44 -5.81 -7.76
C HIS A 428 18.86 -5.53 -7.27
N HIS A 429 19.54 -6.48 -6.65
CA HIS A 429 20.91 -6.35 -6.12
C HIS A 429 21.12 -5.17 -5.14
N ILE A 430 20.06 -4.73 -4.48
CA ILE A 430 20.05 -3.52 -3.65
C ILE A 430 19.89 -3.81 -2.16
N ASN A 431 19.35 -4.95 -1.82
CA ASN A 431 19.25 -5.36 -0.45
C ASN A 431 20.56 -6.01 -0.03
N GLN A 432 21.33 -5.34 0.80
CA GLN A 432 22.60 -5.88 1.31
C GLN A 432 22.39 -7.03 2.29
N ALA A 433 21.24 -7.06 2.97
CA ALA A 433 20.80 -8.20 3.74
C ALA A 433 20.08 -9.18 2.81
N LYS A 434 20.59 -10.41 2.72
CA LYS A 434 20.03 -11.44 1.86
C LYS A 434 18.58 -11.82 2.22
N TYR A 435 18.24 -11.76 3.51
CA TYR A 435 16.91 -11.94 4.05
C TYR A 435 16.66 -10.89 5.14
N GLY A 436 15.41 -10.50 5.32
CA GLY A 436 15.02 -9.58 6.37
C GLY A 436 14.47 -8.27 5.80
N ASP A 437 14.70 -7.20 6.52
CA ASP A 437 14.23 -5.89 6.15
C ASP A 437 14.88 -5.39 4.85
N ILE A 438 14.07 -4.94 3.93
CA ILE A 438 14.51 -4.28 2.71
C ILE A 438 15.17 -2.95 3.10
N GLN A 439 16.41 -2.71 2.63
CA GLN A 439 17.25 -1.60 3.09
C GLN A 439 16.91 -0.26 2.38
N TYR A 440 15.69 -0.08 1.97
CA TYR A 440 15.16 1.15 1.37
C TYR A 440 13.67 1.31 1.67
N THR A 441 13.14 2.48 1.40
CA THR A 441 11.72 2.82 1.59
C THR A 441 11.29 3.93 0.65
N GLU A 442 10.01 4.00 0.35
CA GLU A 442 9.38 5.18 -0.23
C GLU A 442 8.83 6.07 0.89
N PRO A 443 9.21 7.37 0.92
CA PRO A 443 8.96 8.21 2.10
C PRO A 443 7.51 8.32 2.54
N PHE A 444 6.58 8.68 1.65
CA PHE A 444 5.18 8.87 1.99
C PHE A 444 4.33 7.61 1.84
N LEU A 445 4.82 6.61 1.15
CA LEU A 445 4.06 5.38 0.93
C LEU A 445 4.38 4.33 2.00
N ASN A 446 5.64 3.92 2.12
CA ASN A 446 6.02 2.85 3.04
C ASN A 446 6.44 3.39 4.41
N ASN A 447 7.30 4.43 4.42
CA ASN A 447 7.92 4.88 5.67
C ASN A 447 6.89 5.43 6.67
N GLN A 448 5.95 6.24 6.23
CA GLN A 448 5.02 6.89 7.17
C GLN A 448 3.59 6.37 7.13
N HIS A 449 3.23 5.50 6.18
CA HIS A 449 1.81 5.10 5.98
C HIS A 449 1.18 4.38 7.18
N ILE A 450 1.96 3.84 8.09
CA ILE A 450 1.46 3.33 9.39
C ILE A 450 0.77 4.42 10.24
N ALA A 451 0.96 5.69 9.88
CA ALA A 451 0.30 6.80 10.54
C ALA A 451 -1.22 6.76 10.34
N GLU A 452 -1.71 6.42 9.15
CA GLU A 452 -3.15 6.41 8.87
C GLU A 452 -3.94 5.48 9.81
N PRO A 453 -3.64 4.17 9.92
CA PRO A 453 -4.36 3.29 10.84
C PRO A 453 -4.17 3.67 12.29
N THR A 454 -2.98 4.15 12.68
CA THR A 454 -2.72 4.58 14.05
C THR A 454 -3.56 5.80 14.42
N LEU A 455 -3.59 6.83 13.57
CA LEU A 455 -4.41 8.03 13.77
C LEU A 455 -5.91 7.69 13.82
N PHE A 456 -6.38 6.83 12.93
CA PHE A 456 -7.76 6.37 12.94
C PHE A 456 -8.11 5.69 14.28
N TYR A 457 -7.26 4.79 14.75
CA TYR A 457 -7.46 4.08 16.00
C TYR A 457 -7.48 5.03 17.20
N LEU A 458 -6.52 5.95 17.27
CA LEU A 458 -6.41 6.93 18.35
C LEU A 458 -7.58 7.92 18.36
N GLN A 459 -7.98 8.46 17.21
CA GLN A 459 -9.14 9.33 17.09
C GLN A 459 -10.42 8.65 17.59
N ARG A 460 -10.54 7.36 17.32
CA ARG A 460 -11.66 6.55 17.78
C ARG A 460 -11.63 6.39 19.29
N LEU A 461 -10.49 6.06 19.89
CA LEU A 461 -10.33 5.95 21.34
C LEU A 461 -10.66 7.27 22.02
N ALA A 462 -10.14 8.39 21.54
CA ALA A 462 -10.42 9.73 22.08
C ALA A 462 -11.92 10.04 22.08
N ARG A 463 -12.63 9.73 20.99
CA ARG A 463 -14.09 9.88 20.94
C ARG A 463 -14.85 8.97 21.90
N GLN A 464 -14.29 7.81 22.22
CA GLN A 464 -14.92 6.84 23.13
C GLN A 464 -14.79 7.25 24.60
N THR A 465 -13.68 7.83 24.97
CA THR A 465 -13.40 8.22 26.37
C THR A 465 -14.03 9.56 26.72
N GLN A 466 -14.60 10.30 25.76
CA GLN A 466 -15.04 11.69 25.90
C GLN A 466 -13.92 12.62 26.38
N GLN A 467 -12.70 12.18 26.21
CA GLN A 467 -11.49 12.80 26.67
C GLN A 467 -10.71 13.24 25.41
N GLY A 468 -10.12 14.37 25.40
CA GLY A 468 -9.49 14.95 24.22
C GLY A 468 -8.25 15.77 24.53
N THR A 469 -7.49 15.38 25.54
CA THR A 469 -6.29 16.09 25.95
C THR A 469 -5.02 15.28 25.68
N THR A 470 -3.89 15.97 25.56
CA THR A 470 -2.58 15.35 25.34
C THR A 470 -2.13 14.40 26.45
N ALA A 471 -2.62 14.59 27.70
CA ALA A 471 -2.32 13.69 28.80
C ALA A 471 -2.92 12.28 28.58
N GLU A 472 -4.08 12.23 27.95
CA GLU A 472 -4.79 10.99 27.64
C GLU A 472 -4.15 10.20 26.48
N TRP A 473 -3.52 10.89 25.56
CA TRP A 473 -2.72 10.24 24.53
C TRP A 473 -1.53 9.50 25.14
N GLY A 474 -0.87 10.07 26.13
CA GLY A 474 0.21 9.42 26.86
C GLY A 474 -0.25 8.15 27.60
N ASP A 475 -1.44 8.19 28.23
CA ASP A 475 -2.02 7.03 28.91
C ASP A 475 -2.45 5.94 27.92
N LEU A 476 -3.04 6.30 26.80
CA LEU A 476 -3.40 5.37 25.73
C LEU A 476 -2.16 4.77 25.08
N GLU A 477 -1.14 5.56 24.86
CA GLU A 477 0.15 5.12 24.37
C GLU A 477 0.78 4.08 25.30
N GLY A 478 0.85 4.39 26.59
CA GLY A 478 1.43 3.49 27.59
C GLY A 478 0.67 2.17 27.79
N ASN A 479 -0.64 2.18 27.64
CA ASN A 479 -1.47 1.01 27.96
C ASN A 479 -1.87 0.15 26.75
N VAL A 480 -2.01 0.75 25.57
CA VAL A 480 -2.60 0.07 24.41
C VAL A 480 -1.64 -0.07 23.26
N LEU A 481 -0.82 0.95 23.02
CA LEU A 481 0.04 1.05 21.83
C LEU A 481 1.45 0.53 22.06
N LEU A 482 1.74 -0.14 23.18
CA LEU A 482 3.04 -0.78 23.37
C LEU A 482 3.34 -1.76 22.24
N ALA A 483 4.54 -1.72 21.70
CA ALA A 483 5.03 -2.68 20.71
C ALA A 483 5.08 -4.12 21.30
N GLN A 484 5.15 -4.22 22.64
CA GLN A 484 4.90 -5.47 23.36
C GLN A 484 3.67 -5.29 24.27
N PRO A 485 2.73 -6.24 24.28
CA PRO A 485 1.66 -6.20 25.26
C PRO A 485 2.28 -6.20 26.66
N ALA A 486 1.87 -5.28 27.51
CA ALA A 486 2.20 -5.34 28.92
C ALA A 486 1.86 -6.75 29.40
N GLY A 487 2.84 -7.49 29.90
CA GLY A 487 2.63 -8.83 30.41
C GLY A 487 1.46 -8.75 31.39
N ARG A 488 0.43 -9.56 31.22
CA ARG A 488 -0.59 -9.70 32.23
C ARG A 488 0.17 -10.10 33.49
N GLY A 489 0.27 -9.18 34.44
CA GLY A 489 0.75 -9.51 35.76
C GLY A 489 -0.05 -10.73 36.23
N ARG A 490 0.68 -11.78 36.58
CA ARG A 490 0.12 -12.99 37.16
C ARG A 490 -0.52 -12.66 38.51
#